data_f3647f0748f460023c097effc330be61
#
_entry.id   f3647f0748f460023c097effc330be61
#
_cell.length_a   1.000
_cell.length_b   1.000
_cell.length_c   1.000
_cell.angle_alpha   90.00
_cell.angle_beta   90.00
_cell.angle_gamma   90.00
#
_symmetry.space_group_name_H-M   'P 1'
#
loop_
_entity.id
_entity.type
_entity.pdbx_description
1 polymer ?
#
loop_
_entity_poly.entity_id
_entity_poly.type
_entity_poly.pdbx_seq_one_letter_code
_entity_poly.pdbx_strand_id
1 'polypeptide(L)'
;VTLKPILGMAVFGAAFSLPFVVCSFFPGMMKKLPKSGGWLNVIKVVFAFVLMAFAVKFLYNVDAYFGWGIITRLGFLAIWITLVLLLGLYFLGVIRTNHDSPVDGIGWGRMVAAIACFAFVFYLIPGLFGAPLKSISGMIPPMDGSTTVISAPAANTNSDAAPSGYSSLRSYSTLDEAIKASQETGKPIFLSFKSHTCSVCKVMEATVLNEPAILDRLSTDFVIANLYVDDKGADAEYKTLGKRFRQYEMEKFGSASQPLYAIIDHSEKILSGPVGNSSVEEFSNFLNY
;
A
#
# COMPACT_ATOMS: atom_id res chain seq x y z
N VAL A 1 11.73 -13.00 -22.75
CA VAL A 1 10.32 -12.62 -22.54
C VAL A 1 9.59 -13.86 -22.05
N THR A 2 9.15 -13.87 -20.80
CA THR A 2 8.47 -15.03 -20.21
C THR A 2 7.06 -15.15 -20.78
N LEU A 3 6.69 -16.33 -21.27
CA LEU A 3 5.38 -16.63 -21.87
C LEU A 3 4.21 -16.38 -20.89
N LYS A 4 4.47 -16.50 -19.58
CA LYS A 4 3.47 -16.34 -18.50
C LYS A 4 2.74 -14.99 -18.50
N PRO A 5 3.41 -13.80 -18.57
CA PRO A 5 2.72 -12.52 -18.63
C PRO A 5 1.87 -12.35 -19.91
N ILE A 6 2.36 -12.83 -21.05
CA ILE A 6 1.63 -12.76 -22.33
C ILE A 6 0.35 -13.59 -22.25
N LEU A 7 0.45 -14.81 -21.71
CA LEU A 7 -0.74 -15.68 -21.53
C LEU A 7 -1.73 -15.06 -20.55
N GLY A 8 -1.25 -14.49 -19.44
CA GLY A 8 -2.10 -13.79 -18.47
C GLY A 8 -2.86 -12.62 -19.08
N MET A 9 -2.18 -11.78 -19.87
CA MET A 9 -2.81 -10.66 -20.57
C MET A 9 -3.81 -11.12 -21.63
N ALA A 10 -3.52 -12.20 -22.36
CA ALA A 10 -4.43 -12.77 -23.35
C ALA A 10 -5.70 -13.31 -22.70
N VAL A 11 -5.57 -14.05 -21.58
CA VAL A 11 -6.72 -14.58 -20.82
C VAL A 11 -7.55 -13.43 -20.24
N PHE A 12 -6.91 -12.42 -19.68
CA PHE A 12 -7.60 -11.24 -19.17
C PHE A 12 -8.36 -10.50 -20.26
N GLY A 13 -7.72 -10.25 -21.43
CA GLY A 13 -8.36 -9.62 -22.58
C GLY A 13 -9.55 -10.41 -23.12
N ALA A 14 -9.41 -11.74 -23.23
CA ALA A 14 -10.49 -12.63 -23.64
C ALA A 14 -11.66 -12.59 -22.65
N ALA A 15 -11.39 -12.69 -21.34
CA ALA A 15 -12.41 -12.63 -20.31
C ALA A 15 -13.14 -11.27 -20.30
N PHE A 16 -12.42 -10.16 -20.50
CA PHE A 16 -13.00 -8.82 -20.57
C PHE A 16 -13.87 -8.62 -21.84
N SER A 17 -13.48 -9.20 -22.97
CA SER A 17 -14.23 -9.07 -24.23
C SER A 17 -15.47 -9.99 -24.29
N LEU A 18 -15.49 -11.07 -23.51
CA LEU A 18 -16.53 -12.09 -23.53
C LEU A 18 -17.97 -11.54 -23.40
N PRO A 19 -18.30 -10.64 -22.45
CA PRO A 19 -19.65 -10.07 -22.34
C PRO A 19 -20.04 -9.28 -23.59
N PHE A 20 -19.10 -8.57 -24.23
CA PHE A 20 -19.38 -7.81 -25.45
C PHE A 20 -19.62 -8.74 -26.65
N VAL A 21 -18.83 -9.82 -26.75
CA VAL A 21 -19.00 -10.83 -27.79
C VAL A 21 -20.36 -11.52 -27.64
N VAL A 22 -20.75 -11.93 -26.42
CA VAL A 22 -22.07 -12.52 -26.15
C VAL A 22 -23.20 -11.57 -26.51
N CYS A 23 -23.11 -10.28 -26.14
CA CYS A 23 -24.10 -9.29 -26.51
C CYS A 23 -24.19 -9.06 -28.02
N SER A 24 -23.08 -9.20 -28.75
CA SER A 24 -23.04 -9.08 -30.22
C SER A 24 -23.74 -10.25 -30.91
N PHE A 25 -23.55 -11.47 -30.42
CA PHE A 25 -24.22 -12.67 -30.98
C PHE A 25 -25.71 -12.76 -30.63
N PHE A 26 -26.12 -12.17 -29.51
CA PHE A 26 -27.51 -12.18 -29.06
C PHE A 26 -28.12 -10.79 -28.92
N PRO A 27 -28.42 -10.06 -30.02
CA PRO A 27 -29.00 -8.72 -29.97
C PRO A 27 -30.33 -8.64 -29.22
N GLY A 28 -31.05 -9.76 -29.14
CA GLY A 28 -32.28 -9.88 -28.36
C GLY A 28 -32.09 -9.74 -26.84
N MET A 29 -30.91 -10.08 -26.33
CA MET A 29 -30.56 -9.85 -24.91
C MET A 29 -30.41 -8.36 -24.60
N MET A 30 -29.89 -7.58 -25.54
CA MET A 30 -29.78 -6.12 -25.38
C MET A 30 -31.14 -5.44 -25.27
N LYS A 31 -32.19 -5.97 -25.93
CA LYS A 31 -33.57 -5.47 -25.84
C LYS A 31 -34.23 -5.80 -24.51
N LYS A 32 -33.76 -6.84 -23.80
CA LYS A 32 -34.24 -7.25 -22.46
C LYS A 32 -33.45 -6.58 -21.33
N LEU A 33 -32.30 -5.94 -21.63
CA LEU A 33 -31.62 -5.11 -20.65
C LEU A 33 -32.59 -3.98 -20.24
N PRO A 34 -32.85 -3.79 -18.96
CA PRO A 34 -33.73 -2.71 -18.52
C PRO A 34 -33.24 -1.44 -19.16
N LYS A 35 -34.17 -0.72 -19.85
CA LYS A 35 -33.88 0.59 -20.44
C LYS A 35 -33.12 1.37 -19.39
N SER A 36 -31.97 1.97 -19.77
CA SER A 36 -31.04 2.66 -18.87
C SER A 36 -31.77 3.64 -17.94
N GLY A 37 -32.34 3.04 -16.91
CA GLY A 37 -33.02 3.78 -15.83
C GLY A 37 -31.98 4.32 -14.85
N GLY A 38 -32.42 5.00 -13.82
CA GLY A 38 -31.57 5.67 -12.82
C GLY A 38 -30.45 4.82 -12.20
N TRP A 39 -30.54 3.46 -12.24
CA TRP A 39 -29.51 2.58 -11.72
C TRP A 39 -28.16 2.71 -12.47
N LEU A 40 -28.19 2.91 -13.81
CA LEU A 40 -26.97 3.11 -14.59
C LEU A 40 -26.26 4.41 -14.22
N ASN A 41 -27.05 5.44 -13.89
CA ASN A 41 -26.49 6.71 -13.41
C ASN A 41 -25.84 6.54 -12.04
N VAL A 42 -26.46 5.79 -11.14
CA VAL A 42 -25.87 5.45 -9.82
C VAL A 42 -24.53 4.76 -9.99
N ILE A 43 -24.43 3.77 -10.90
CA ILE A 43 -23.16 3.09 -11.20
C ILE A 43 -22.11 4.08 -11.70
N LYS A 44 -22.46 4.97 -12.64
CA LYS A 44 -21.51 5.98 -13.14
C LYS A 44 -20.99 6.89 -12.02
N VAL A 45 -21.87 7.34 -11.14
CA VAL A 45 -21.48 8.20 -10.01
C VAL A 45 -20.58 7.44 -9.04
N VAL A 46 -20.92 6.19 -8.69
CA VAL A 46 -20.07 5.35 -7.83
C VAL A 46 -18.68 5.18 -8.43
N PHE A 47 -18.60 4.80 -9.72
CA PHE A 47 -17.31 4.68 -10.39
C PHE A 47 -16.53 6.00 -10.43
N ALA A 48 -17.20 7.15 -10.59
CA ALA A 48 -16.54 8.44 -10.57
C ALA A 48 -15.87 8.70 -9.19
N PHE A 49 -16.56 8.42 -8.06
CA PHE A 49 -15.97 8.55 -6.74
C PHE A 49 -14.81 7.57 -6.50
N VAL A 50 -14.96 6.31 -6.94
CA VAL A 50 -13.91 5.29 -6.85
C VAL A 50 -12.68 5.71 -7.66
N LEU A 51 -12.86 6.16 -8.90
CA LEU A 51 -11.76 6.64 -9.75
C LEU A 51 -11.09 7.88 -9.16
N MET A 52 -11.84 8.78 -8.53
CA MET A 52 -11.28 9.95 -7.84
C MET A 52 -10.44 9.54 -6.63
N ALA A 53 -10.87 8.56 -5.85
CA ALA A 53 -10.08 8.01 -4.73
C ALA A 53 -8.78 7.37 -5.22
N PHE A 54 -8.82 6.60 -6.33
CA PHE A 54 -7.62 6.06 -6.96
C PHE A 54 -6.71 7.15 -7.54
N ALA A 55 -7.27 8.22 -8.14
CA ALA A 55 -6.49 9.34 -8.64
C ALA A 55 -5.66 9.98 -7.52
N VAL A 56 -6.24 10.19 -6.33
CA VAL A 56 -5.52 10.68 -5.15
C VAL A 56 -4.39 9.71 -4.75
N LYS A 57 -4.64 8.39 -4.82
CA LYS A 57 -3.60 7.37 -4.56
C LYS A 57 -2.45 7.46 -5.56
N PHE A 58 -2.74 7.64 -6.84
CA PHE A 58 -1.68 7.78 -7.86
C PHE A 58 -0.91 9.08 -7.71
N LEU A 59 -1.59 10.19 -7.39
CA LEU A 59 -0.93 11.47 -7.09
C LEU A 59 0.00 11.34 -5.88
N TYR A 60 -0.42 10.67 -4.83
CA TYR A 60 0.44 10.37 -3.70
C TYR A 60 1.67 9.53 -4.12
N ASN A 61 1.51 8.52 -4.98
CA ASN A 61 2.65 7.73 -5.44
C ASN A 61 3.64 8.58 -6.25
N VAL A 62 3.16 9.53 -7.05
CA VAL A 62 4.01 10.50 -7.77
C VAL A 62 4.73 11.40 -6.78
N ASP A 63 4.02 11.94 -5.80
CA ASP A 63 4.58 12.77 -4.74
C ASP A 63 5.68 12.05 -3.95
N ALA A 64 5.41 10.81 -3.52
CA ALA A 64 6.37 9.96 -2.82
C ALA A 64 7.59 9.61 -3.69
N TYR A 65 7.38 9.34 -4.99
CA TYR A 65 8.47 9.06 -5.92
C TYR A 65 9.37 10.28 -6.17
N PHE A 66 8.78 11.47 -6.25
CA PHE A 66 9.56 12.71 -6.43
C PHE A 66 10.08 13.29 -5.12
N GLY A 67 9.55 12.84 -3.97
CA GLY A 67 9.94 13.34 -2.65
C GLY A 67 9.49 14.77 -2.37
N TRP A 68 8.37 15.22 -3.00
CA TRP A 68 7.86 16.58 -2.80
C TRP A 68 7.23 16.78 -1.42
N GLY A 69 6.63 15.73 -0.84
CA GLY A 69 5.99 15.78 0.48
C GLY A 69 4.74 16.65 0.54
N ILE A 70 4.07 16.88 -0.60
CA ILE A 70 2.87 17.72 -0.70
C ILE A 70 1.67 17.00 -0.08
N ILE A 71 1.54 15.70 -0.37
CA ILE A 71 0.41 14.89 0.08
C ILE A 71 0.80 14.17 1.37
N THR A 72 0.52 14.79 2.49
CA THR A 72 0.71 14.16 3.81
C THR A 72 -0.30 13.04 4.04
N ARG A 73 0.00 12.12 4.96
CA ARG A 73 -0.94 11.05 5.38
C ARG A 73 -2.28 11.62 5.84
N LEU A 74 -2.25 12.70 6.62
CA LEU A 74 -3.45 13.38 7.09
C LEU A 74 -4.29 13.91 5.92
N GLY A 75 -3.66 14.62 4.99
CA GLY A 75 -4.33 15.17 3.80
C GLY A 75 -4.94 14.07 2.93
N PHE A 76 -4.21 12.97 2.72
CA PHE A 76 -4.68 11.81 1.99
C PHE A 76 -5.93 11.20 2.63
N LEU A 77 -5.89 10.92 3.94
CA LEU A 77 -7.02 10.35 4.67
C LEU A 77 -8.22 11.29 4.72
N ALA A 78 -7.99 12.59 4.91
CA ALA A 78 -9.07 13.59 4.92
C ALA A 78 -9.80 13.63 3.57
N ILE A 79 -9.08 13.58 2.45
CA ILE A 79 -9.68 13.53 1.11
C ILE A 79 -10.47 12.23 0.93
N TRP A 80 -9.92 11.08 1.32
CA TRP A 80 -10.61 9.79 1.21
C TRP A 80 -11.89 9.74 2.07
N ILE A 81 -11.81 10.20 3.31
CA ILE A 81 -12.97 10.30 4.20
C ILE A 81 -14.05 11.18 3.55
N THR A 82 -13.66 12.34 3.01
CA THR A 82 -14.60 13.26 2.35
C THR A 82 -15.27 12.61 1.14
N LEU A 83 -14.51 11.93 0.29
CA LEU A 83 -15.04 11.25 -0.91
C LEU A 83 -16.02 10.14 -0.53
N VAL A 84 -15.69 9.31 0.46
CA VAL A 84 -16.58 8.22 0.91
C VAL A 84 -17.80 8.75 1.62
N LEU A 85 -17.66 9.82 2.41
CA LEU A 85 -18.79 10.51 3.05
C LEU A 85 -19.78 11.07 2.03
N LEU A 86 -19.28 11.77 1.01
CA LEU A 86 -20.08 12.30 -0.09
C LEU A 86 -20.80 11.17 -0.85
N LEU A 87 -20.12 10.05 -1.09
CA LEU A 87 -20.73 8.87 -1.71
C LEU A 87 -21.84 8.28 -0.82
N GLY A 88 -21.65 8.21 0.50
CA GLY A 88 -22.68 7.78 1.45
C GLY A 88 -23.91 8.70 1.42
N LEU A 89 -23.70 10.02 1.40
CA LEU A 89 -24.77 11.01 1.28
C LEU A 89 -25.48 10.93 -0.08
N TYR A 90 -24.77 10.60 -1.14
CA TYR A 90 -25.37 10.34 -2.46
C TYR A 90 -26.30 9.11 -2.40
N PHE A 91 -25.91 8.01 -1.76
CA PHE A 91 -26.76 6.83 -1.60
C PHE A 91 -28.02 7.14 -0.78
N LEU A 92 -27.93 8.00 0.23
CA LEU A 92 -29.09 8.48 0.99
C LEU A 92 -29.99 9.45 0.19
N GLY A 93 -29.55 9.88 -1.00
CA GLY A 93 -30.32 10.82 -1.84
C GLY A 93 -30.28 12.28 -1.37
N VAL A 94 -29.39 12.61 -0.40
CA VAL A 94 -29.16 13.99 0.06
C VAL A 94 -28.49 14.81 -1.04
N ILE A 95 -27.50 14.21 -1.71
CA ILE A 95 -26.82 14.79 -2.86
C ILE A 95 -27.36 14.14 -4.12
N ARG A 96 -27.72 14.94 -5.12
CA ARG A 96 -28.25 14.47 -6.40
C ARG A 96 -27.50 15.11 -7.55
N THR A 97 -27.34 14.38 -8.64
CA THR A 97 -26.85 14.91 -9.92
C THR A 97 -28.04 15.26 -10.81
N ASN A 98 -27.85 16.19 -11.76
CA ASN A 98 -28.92 16.65 -12.67
C ASN A 98 -29.57 15.54 -13.50
N HIS A 99 -28.93 14.36 -13.58
CA HIS A 99 -29.40 13.21 -14.36
C HIS A 99 -29.98 12.09 -13.48
N ASP A 100 -30.10 12.31 -12.17
CA ASP A 100 -30.70 11.33 -11.27
C ASP A 100 -32.22 11.36 -11.37
N SER A 101 -32.84 10.17 -11.47
CA SER A 101 -34.30 10.04 -11.35
C SER A 101 -34.73 10.44 -9.94
N PRO A 102 -35.96 11.02 -9.80
CA PRO A 102 -36.52 11.26 -8.48
C PRO A 102 -36.51 9.99 -7.62
N VAL A 103 -36.03 10.09 -6.40
CA VAL A 103 -36.01 8.95 -5.47
C VAL A 103 -37.25 9.08 -4.58
N ASP A 104 -38.28 8.32 -4.90
CA ASP A 104 -39.52 8.26 -4.12
C ASP A 104 -39.40 7.43 -2.83
N GLY A 105 -38.19 6.88 -2.56
CA GLY A 105 -37.85 6.10 -1.38
C GLY A 105 -36.45 5.52 -1.45
N ILE A 106 -35.81 5.32 -0.28
CA ILE A 106 -34.49 4.71 -0.19
C ILE A 106 -34.68 3.20 -0.30
N GLY A 107 -34.39 2.63 -1.46
CA GLY A 107 -34.38 1.17 -1.64
C GLY A 107 -33.35 0.50 -0.73
N TRP A 108 -33.63 -0.75 -0.31
CA TRP A 108 -32.76 -1.54 0.56
C TRP A 108 -31.28 -1.55 0.13
N GLY A 109 -31.00 -1.74 -1.17
CA GLY A 109 -29.62 -1.75 -1.68
C GLY A 109 -28.88 -0.42 -1.47
N ARG A 110 -29.55 0.72 -1.65
CA ARG A 110 -28.96 2.04 -1.42
C ARG A 110 -28.70 2.28 0.07
N MET A 111 -29.59 1.81 0.93
CA MET A 111 -29.43 1.92 2.38
C MET A 111 -28.23 1.11 2.86
N VAL A 112 -28.09 -0.15 2.41
CA VAL A 112 -26.93 -1.00 2.75
C VAL A 112 -25.63 -0.37 2.24
N ALA A 113 -25.62 0.17 1.02
CA ALA A 113 -24.45 0.84 0.47
C ALA A 113 -24.07 2.09 1.27
N ALA A 114 -25.03 2.88 1.70
CA ALA A 114 -24.80 4.05 2.56
C ALA A 114 -24.18 3.62 3.91
N ILE A 115 -24.75 2.59 4.56
CA ILE A 115 -24.23 2.05 5.82
C ILE A 115 -22.78 1.59 5.64
N ALA A 116 -22.46 0.88 4.55
CA ALA A 116 -21.10 0.44 4.25
C ALA A 116 -20.13 1.63 4.09
N CYS A 117 -20.56 2.70 3.41
CA CYS A 117 -19.76 3.93 3.28
C CYS A 117 -19.50 4.58 4.66
N PHE A 118 -20.49 4.73 5.49
CA PHE A 118 -20.33 5.32 6.83
C PHE A 118 -19.47 4.42 7.73
N ALA A 119 -19.67 3.11 7.71
CA ALA A 119 -18.81 2.16 8.44
C ALA A 119 -17.34 2.29 8.01
N PHE A 120 -17.09 2.45 6.71
CA PHE A 120 -15.73 2.65 6.20
C PHE A 120 -15.16 4.02 6.62
N VAL A 121 -15.97 5.09 6.64
CA VAL A 121 -15.56 6.39 7.20
C VAL A 121 -15.16 6.25 8.66
N PHE A 122 -15.97 5.59 9.50
CA PHE A 122 -15.62 5.34 10.91
C PHE A 122 -14.35 4.52 11.07
N TYR A 123 -14.10 3.56 10.18
CA TYR A 123 -12.86 2.80 10.15
C TYR A 123 -11.64 3.66 9.81
N LEU A 124 -11.78 4.69 8.96
CA LEU A 124 -10.67 5.58 8.57
C LEU A 124 -10.35 6.64 9.63
N ILE A 125 -11.33 7.08 10.45
CA ILE A 125 -11.13 8.16 11.44
C ILE A 125 -9.98 7.91 12.40
N PRO A 126 -9.80 6.73 13.02
CA PRO A 126 -8.65 6.47 13.88
C PRO A 126 -7.32 6.66 13.17
N GLY A 127 -7.26 6.45 11.86
CA GLY A 127 -6.06 6.68 11.05
C GLY A 127 -5.59 8.14 11.01
N LEU A 128 -6.50 9.13 11.20
CA LEU A 128 -6.17 10.55 11.33
C LEU A 128 -5.41 10.84 12.64
N PHE A 129 -5.67 10.04 13.67
CA PHE A 129 -5.04 10.14 14.99
C PHE A 129 -3.82 9.22 15.14
N GLY A 130 -3.30 8.66 14.03
CA GLY A 130 -2.10 7.84 14.04
C GLY A 130 -2.35 6.36 14.31
N ALA A 131 -3.58 5.87 14.33
CA ALA A 131 -3.83 4.43 14.45
C ALA A 131 -3.38 3.66 13.20
N PRO A 132 -2.81 2.44 13.36
CA PRO A 132 -2.42 1.61 12.23
C PRO A 132 -3.66 1.00 11.56
N LEU A 133 -3.87 1.31 10.28
CA LEU A 133 -4.96 0.77 9.46
C LEU A 133 -4.45 -0.46 8.68
N LYS A 134 -4.25 -1.59 9.38
CA LYS A 134 -3.60 -2.80 8.85
C LYS A 134 -4.25 -3.31 7.56
N SER A 135 -5.59 -3.37 7.47
CA SER A 135 -6.32 -3.93 6.33
C SER A 135 -6.12 -3.17 5.01
N ILE A 136 -5.81 -1.88 5.07
CA ILE A 136 -5.63 -1.01 3.88
C ILE A 136 -4.26 -0.33 3.84
N SER A 137 -3.30 -0.85 4.61
CA SER A 137 -1.94 -0.29 4.72
C SER A 137 -1.22 -0.15 3.37
N GLY A 138 -1.44 -1.07 2.43
CA GLY A 138 -0.91 -0.98 1.06
C GLY A 138 -1.48 0.15 0.20
N MET A 139 -2.61 0.73 0.60
CA MET A 139 -3.28 1.81 -0.15
C MET A 139 -3.04 3.19 0.45
N ILE A 140 -2.67 3.26 1.72
CA ILE A 140 -2.49 4.50 2.49
C ILE A 140 -1.00 4.85 2.60
N PRO A 141 -0.64 6.14 2.71
CA PRO A 141 0.70 6.56 3.09
C PRO A 141 1.19 5.89 4.38
N PRO A 142 2.47 5.47 4.46
CA PRO A 142 3.04 4.91 5.68
C PRO A 142 2.98 5.91 6.84
N MET A 143 3.19 5.44 8.07
CA MET A 143 3.38 6.28 9.23
C MET A 143 4.86 6.66 9.29
N ASP A 144 5.19 7.81 8.74
CA ASP A 144 6.54 8.36 8.89
C ASP A 144 6.59 9.12 10.22
N GLY A 145 7.73 9.12 10.88
CA GLY A 145 7.92 9.81 12.18
C GLY A 145 7.69 11.33 12.16
N SER A 146 7.51 11.92 10.97
CA SER A 146 7.14 13.31 10.74
C SER A 146 5.63 13.54 10.58
N THR A 147 4.81 12.50 10.74
CA THR A 147 3.36 12.62 10.51
C THR A 147 2.74 13.50 11.59
N THR A 148 2.30 14.68 11.22
CA THR A 148 1.46 15.56 12.05
C THR A 148 0.12 14.83 12.28
N VAL A 149 -0.01 14.20 13.43
CA VAL A 149 -1.29 13.67 13.89
C VAL A 149 -2.10 14.82 14.51
N ILE A 150 -3.40 14.86 14.29
CA ILE A 150 -4.29 15.74 15.04
C ILE A 150 -4.29 15.21 16.46
N SER A 151 -3.53 15.88 17.36
CA SER A 151 -3.60 15.56 18.77
C SER A 151 -5.01 15.91 19.25
N ALA A 152 -5.79 14.90 19.64
CA ALA A 152 -6.98 15.15 20.45
C ALA A 152 -6.52 15.82 21.75
N PRO A 153 -7.29 16.78 22.33
CA PRO A 153 -6.94 17.36 23.63
C PRO A 153 -6.85 16.21 24.64
N ALA A 154 -5.63 15.90 25.02
CA ALA A 154 -5.29 14.71 25.80
C ALA A 154 -5.83 14.86 27.21
N ALA A 155 -6.56 13.87 27.66
CA ALA A 155 -6.44 13.45 29.06
C ALA A 155 -4.98 13.01 29.28
N ASN A 156 -4.32 13.64 30.26
CA ASN A 156 -2.93 13.43 30.65
C ASN A 156 -2.56 11.95 30.73
N THR A 157 -1.97 11.42 29.68
CA THR A 157 -1.13 10.25 29.78
C THR A 157 0.24 10.68 29.27
N ASN A 158 1.21 10.73 30.17
CA ASN A 158 2.63 10.84 29.87
C ASN A 158 3.02 9.62 29.02
N SER A 159 2.80 9.71 27.72
CA SER A 159 3.29 8.76 26.75
C SER A 159 4.15 9.56 25.80
N ASP A 160 5.44 9.59 26.07
CA ASP A 160 6.47 9.68 25.05
C ASP A 160 6.30 8.47 24.12
N ALA A 161 5.22 8.43 23.37
CA ALA A 161 5.00 7.47 22.31
C ALA A 161 5.88 7.87 21.14
N ALA A 162 7.17 7.58 21.25
CA ALA A 162 8.04 7.42 20.11
C ALA A 162 7.30 6.53 19.08
N PRO A 163 7.39 6.82 17.77
CA PRO A 163 6.75 5.99 16.77
C PRO A 163 7.15 4.54 16.97
N SER A 164 6.24 3.73 17.51
CA SER A 164 6.49 2.33 17.83
C SER A 164 6.27 1.50 16.59
N GLY A 165 7.29 0.78 16.15
CA GLY A 165 7.19 -0.14 15.02
C GLY A 165 8.48 -0.24 14.21
N TYR A 166 8.45 -1.06 13.15
CA TYR A 166 9.61 -1.30 12.28
C TYR A 166 10.21 0.00 11.71
N SER A 167 9.38 0.97 11.34
CA SER A 167 9.85 2.27 10.82
C SER A 167 10.60 3.13 11.82
N SER A 168 10.50 2.86 13.13
CA SER A 168 11.22 3.56 14.18
C SER A 168 12.56 2.90 14.54
N LEU A 169 12.80 1.68 14.04
CA LEU A 169 14.07 0.98 14.28
C LEU A 169 15.21 1.71 13.57
N ARG A 170 16.37 1.73 14.23
CA ARG A 170 17.59 2.24 13.62
C ARG A 170 17.92 1.41 12.39
N SER A 171 17.95 2.04 11.22
CA SER A 171 18.26 1.39 9.95
C SER A 171 19.23 2.23 9.14
N TYR A 172 19.98 1.57 8.28
CA TYR A 172 20.95 2.18 7.35
C TYR A 172 20.34 2.23 5.97
N SER A 173 20.59 3.31 5.24
CA SER A 173 20.08 3.52 3.87
C SER A 173 21.05 3.03 2.80
N THR A 174 22.27 2.68 3.18
CA THR A 174 23.29 2.12 2.28
C THR A 174 23.85 0.82 2.83
N LEU A 175 24.26 -0.07 1.90
CA LEU A 175 24.87 -1.34 2.26
C LEU A 175 26.22 -1.14 2.96
N ASP A 176 27.01 -0.16 2.49
CA ASP A 176 28.35 0.11 3.02
C ASP A 176 28.31 0.54 4.51
N GLU A 177 27.30 1.36 4.89
CA GLU A 177 27.08 1.75 6.29
C GLU A 177 26.63 0.57 7.15
N ALA A 178 25.75 -0.28 6.62
CA ALA A 178 25.27 -1.46 7.32
C ALA A 178 26.40 -2.49 7.54
N ILE A 179 27.30 -2.67 6.57
CA ILE A 179 28.48 -3.55 6.71
C ILE A 179 29.39 -3.03 7.83
N LYS A 180 29.68 -1.74 7.88
CA LYS A 180 30.50 -1.14 8.94
C LYS A 180 29.88 -1.38 10.32
N ALA A 181 28.57 -1.11 10.45
CA ALA A 181 27.84 -1.33 11.70
C ALA A 181 27.80 -2.82 12.10
N SER A 182 27.72 -3.73 11.13
CA SER A 182 27.81 -5.17 11.35
C SER A 182 29.18 -5.58 11.86
N GLN A 183 30.27 -5.03 11.29
CA GLN A 183 31.62 -5.27 11.76
C GLN A 183 31.86 -4.79 13.19
N GLU A 184 31.29 -3.63 13.55
CA GLU A 184 31.41 -3.06 14.90
C GLU A 184 30.61 -3.84 15.95
N THR A 185 29.41 -4.31 15.58
CA THR A 185 28.48 -4.96 16.52
C THR A 185 28.56 -6.48 16.53
N GLY A 186 29.17 -7.09 15.51
CA GLY A 186 29.19 -8.54 15.30
C GLY A 186 27.86 -9.15 14.90
N LYS A 187 26.83 -8.31 14.65
CA LYS A 187 25.48 -8.76 14.28
C LYS A 187 25.35 -8.94 12.77
N PRO A 188 24.57 -9.93 12.31
CA PRO A 188 24.25 -10.08 10.89
C PRO A 188 23.39 -8.93 10.37
N ILE A 189 23.38 -8.75 9.07
CA ILE A 189 22.66 -7.68 8.40
C ILE A 189 21.34 -8.23 7.87
N PHE A 190 20.23 -7.61 8.30
CA PHE A 190 18.92 -7.82 7.71
C PHE A 190 18.74 -6.84 6.55
N LEU A 191 18.77 -7.35 5.31
CA LEU A 191 18.54 -6.58 4.09
C LEU A 191 17.05 -6.52 3.78
N SER A 192 16.54 -5.32 3.51
CA SER A 192 15.20 -5.07 3.06
C SER A 192 15.23 -4.25 1.77
N PHE A 193 15.06 -4.92 0.61
CA PHE A 193 14.90 -4.25 -0.67
C PHE A 193 13.44 -3.82 -0.84
N LYS A 194 13.23 -2.52 -0.97
CA LYS A 194 11.90 -1.92 -1.05
C LYS A 194 11.87 -0.71 -2.00
N SER A 195 10.68 -0.21 -2.29
CA SER A 195 10.45 0.98 -3.09
C SER A 195 9.45 1.89 -2.38
N HIS A 196 9.57 3.20 -2.53
CA HIS A 196 8.67 4.19 -1.94
C HIS A 196 7.21 3.98 -2.37
N THR A 197 6.99 3.43 -3.57
CA THR A 197 5.66 3.17 -4.12
C THR A 197 5.17 1.73 -3.93
N CYS A 198 5.97 0.86 -3.31
CA CYS A 198 5.66 -0.56 -3.13
C CYS A 198 4.53 -0.79 -2.13
N SER A 199 3.33 -1.10 -2.62
CA SER A 199 2.16 -1.37 -1.76
C SER A 199 2.33 -2.65 -0.94
N VAL A 200 2.95 -3.70 -1.49
CA VAL A 200 3.18 -4.97 -0.78
C VAL A 200 4.19 -4.79 0.34
N CYS A 201 5.24 -3.96 0.14
CA CYS A 201 6.20 -3.62 1.19
C CYS A 201 5.50 -2.97 2.39
N LYS A 202 4.57 -2.04 2.14
CA LYS A 202 3.77 -1.38 3.19
C LYS A 202 2.87 -2.36 3.95
N VAL A 203 2.30 -3.34 3.24
CA VAL A 203 1.53 -4.42 3.88
C VAL A 203 2.43 -5.26 4.77
N MET A 204 3.57 -5.72 4.28
CA MET A 204 4.53 -6.50 5.05
C MET A 204 5.00 -5.76 6.31
N GLU A 205 5.33 -4.48 6.18
CA GLU A 205 5.70 -3.64 7.33
C GLU A 205 4.57 -3.55 8.36
N ALA A 206 3.33 -3.35 7.91
CA ALA A 206 2.18 -3.17 8.81
C ALA A 206 1.71 -4.46 9.49
N THR A 207 1.89 -5.62 8.84
CA THR A 207 1.29 -6.89 9.30
C THR A 207 2.30 -7.91 9.79
N VAL A 208 3.52 -7.94 9.23
CA VAL A 208 4.54 -8.94 9.55
C VAL A 208 5.69 -8.31 10.34
N LEU A 209 6.35 -7.28 9.80
CA LEU A 209 7.51 -6.67 10.47
C LEU A 209 7.15 -5.94 11.78
N ASN A 210 5.90 -5.52 11.92
CA ASN A 210 5.35 -4.92 13.15
C ASN A 210 4.77 -5.95 14.14
N GLU A 211 4.90 -7.24 13.85
CA GLU A 211 4.54 -8.26 14.84
C GLU A 211 5.52 -8.22 16.01
N PRO A 212 5.06 -8.15 17.27
CA PRO A 212 5.93 -7.92 18.42
C PRO A 212 7.14 -8.86 18.48
N ALA A 213 6.95 -10.15 18.22
CA ALA A 213 8.03 -11.14 18.26
C ALA A 213 9.07 -10.95 17.16
N ILE A 214 8.65 -10.51 15.96
CA ILE A 214 9.54 -10.22 14.84
C ILE A 214 10.26 -8.89 15.07
N LEU A 215 9.52 -7.88 15.52
CA LEU A 215 10.05 -6.55 15.79
C LEU A 215 11.14 -6.57 16.86
N ASP A 216 10.93 -7.30 17.94
CA ASP A 216 11.90 -7.49 19.03
C ASP A 216 13.20 -8.10 18.49
N ARG A 217 13.10 -9.20 17.72
CA ARG A 217 14.26 -9.83 17.10
C ARG A 217 14.99 -8.92 16.11
N LEU A 218 14.25 -8.21 15.26
CA LEU A 218 14.87 -7.28 14.31
C LEU A 218 15.61 -6.15 15.02
N SER A 219 15.13 -5.70 16.18
CA SER A 219 15.78 -4.65 16.96
C SER A 219 17.02 -5.14 17.73
N THR A 220 17.00 -6.39 18.19
CA THR A 220 18.05 -6.93 19.09
C THR A 220 19.14 -7.69 18.35
N ASP A 221 18.77 -8.49 17.33
CA ASP A 221 19.67 -9.47 16.75
C ASP A 221 20.34 -9.00 15.44
N PHE A 222 19.81 -7.96 14.80
CA PHE A 222 20.22 -7.58 13.45
C PHE A 222 20.65 -6.11 13.33
N VAL A 223 21.51 -5.85 12.35
CA VAL A 223 21.73 -4.55 11.75
C VAL A 223 20.77 -4.42 10.56
N ILE A 224 19.88 -3.44 10.57
CA ILE A 224 18.85 -3.29 9.54
C ILE A 224 19.36 -2.39 8.41
N ALA A 225 19.29 -2.87 7.17
CA ALA A 225 19.56 -2.09 5.96
C ALA A 225 18.30 -1.99 5.09
N ASN A 226 17.74 -0.78 4.99
CA ASN A 226 16.59 -0.48 4.14
C ASN A 226 17.07 0.09 2.80
N LEU A 227 17.12 -0.74 1.76
CA LEU A 227 17.66 -0.40 0.45
C LEU A 227 16.51 -0.07 -0.51
N TYR A 228 16.35 1.22 -0.82
CA TYR A 228 15.31 1.67 -1.75
C TYR A 228 15.79 1.56 -3.20
N VAL A 229 15.22 0.62 -3.97
CA VAL A 229 15.59 0.38 -5.38
C VAL A 229 15.14 1.49 -6.33
N ASP A 230 14.39 2.46 -5.85
CA ASP A 230 13.97 3.67 -6.55
C ASP A 230 14.59 4.95 -5.96
N ASP A 231 15.62 4.82 -5.13
CA ASP A 231 16.39 5.96 -4.58
C ASP A 231 17.06 6.75 -5.72
N LYS A 232 16.94 8.07 -5.63
CA LYS A 232 17.49 9.03 -6.60
C LYS A 232 18.84 9.62 -6.18
N GLY A 233 19.34 9.24 -5.00
CA GLY A 233 20.67 9.64 -4.54
C GLY A 233 21.71 9.37 -5.62
N ALA A 234 22.63 10.31 -5.82
CA ALA A 234 23.68 10.17 -6.83
C ALA A 234 24.63 9.02 -6.47
N ASP A 235 24.95 8.21 -7.46
CA ASP A 235 25.95 7.16 -7.38
C ASP A 235 26.95 7.31 -8.53
N ALA A 236 28.24 7.15 -8.25
CA ALA A 236 29.30 7.41 -9.22
C ALA A 236 29.31 6.39 -10.38
N GLU A 237 28.93 5.15 -10.11
CA GLU A 237 28.98 4.05 -11.08
C GLU A 237 27.61 3.81 -11.75
N TYR A 238 26.53 3.83 -10.97
CA TYR A 238 25.20 3.44 -11.43
C TYR A 238 24.25 4.62 -11.71
N LYS A 239 24.72 5.87 -11.63
CA LYS A 239 23.97 7.15 -11.70
C LYS A 239 23.05 7.38 -10.50
N THR A 240 22.43 6.36 -9.90
CA THR A 240 21.61 6.47 -8.71
C THR A 240 21.79 5.27 -7.79
N LEU A 241 21.70 5.51 -6.48
CA LEU A 241 21.75 4.46 -5.46
C LEU A 241 20.72 3.35 -5.70
N GLY A 242 19.51 3.72 -6.10
CA GLY A 242 18.45 2.75 -6.38
C GLY A 242 18.80 1.80 -7.52
N LYS A 243 19.52 2.26 -8.56
CA LYS A 243 20.00 1.38 -9.63
C LYS A 243 21.09 0.43 -9.12
N ARG A 244 22.01 0.93 -8.29
CA ARG A 244 23.03 0.11 -7.62
C ARG A 244 22.38 -1.00 -6.80
N PHE A 245 21.38 -0.65 -5.96
CA PHE A 245 20.69 -1.64 -5.13
C PHE A 245 19.90 -2.67 -5.95
N ARG A 246 19.27 -2.25 -7.04
CA ARG A 246 18.58 -3.17 -7.96
C ARG A 246 19.53 -4.12 -8.66
N GLN A 247 20.70 -3.62 -9.08
CA GLN A 247 21.75 -4.46 -9.69
C GLN A 247 22.26 -5.48 -8.68
N TYR A 248 22.60 -5.03 -7.48
CA TYR A 248 23.04 -5.90 -6.39
C TYR A 248 22.00 -6.99 -6.05
N GLU A 249 20.71 -6.61 -5.98
CA GLU A 249 19.59 -7.53 -5.77
C GLU A 249 19.54 -8.62 -6.86
N MET A 250 19.67 -8.22 -8.14
CA MET A 250 19.67 -9.14 -9.27
C MET A 250 20.89 -10.07 -9.28
N GLU A 251 22.07 -9.55 -9.04
CA GLU A 251 23.33 -10.32 -9.09
C GLU A 251 23.42 -11.30 -7.91
N LYS A 252 23.05 -10.85 -6.72
CA LYS A 252 23.21 -11.63 -5.50
C LYS A 252 22.08 -12.64 -5.27
N PHE A 253 20.84 -12.27 -5.60
CA PHE A 253 19.64 -13.06 -5.29
C PHE A 253 18.87 -13.54 -6.53
N GLY A 254 19.27 -13.14 -7.74
CA GLY A 254 18.62 -13.54 -8.99
C GLY A 254 17.20 -13.00 -9.17
N SER A 255 16.81 -12.01 -8.39
CA SER A 255 15.48 -11.42 -8.38
C SER A 255 15.55 -9.90 -8.28
N ALA A 256 14.56 -9.19 -8.83
CA ALA A 256 14.39 -7.75 -8.70
C ALA A 256 12.94 -7.43 -8.28
N SER A 257 12.35 -8.23 -7.42
CA SER A 257 10.97 -8.09 -6.95
C SER A 257 10.93 -7.54 -5.52
N GLN A 258 10.13 -6.51 -5.28
CA GLN A 258 9.95 -5.94 -3.96
C GLN A 258 8.61 -6.36 -3.34
N PRO A 259 8.58 -6.63 -2.03
CA PRO A 259 9.70 -6.67 -1.11
C PRO A 259 10.57 -7.91 -1.30
N LEU A 260 11.88 -7.76 -1.04
CA LEU A 260 12.79 -8.90 -0.91
C LEU A 260 13.60 -8.71 0.36
N TYR A 261 13.65 -9.76 1.18
CA TYR A 261 14.37 -9.79 2.45
C TYR A 261 15.44 -10.87 2.40
N ALA A 262 16.60 -10.56 2.92
CA ALA A 262 17.71 -11.52 3.05
C ALA A 262 18.53 -11.22 4.30
N ILE A 263 19.22 -12.22 4.82
CA ILE A 263 20.18 -12.07 5.91
C ILE A 263 21.56 -12.40 5.38
N ILE A 264 22.49 -11.48 5.58
CA ILE A 264 23.89 -11.64 5.20
C ILE A 264 24.81 -11.36 6.38
N ASP A 265 26.04 -11.82 6.31
CA ASP A 265 27.10 -11.42 7.22
C ASP A 265 27.86 -10.17 6.72
N HIS A 266 28.83 -9.69 7.49
CA HIS A 266 29.66 -8.54 7.13
C HIS A 266 30.60 -8.82 5.92
N SER A 267 30.74 -10.06 5.50
CA SER A 267 31.48 -10.46 4.27
C SER A 267 30.52 -10.64 3.07
N GLU A 268 29.29 -10.23 3.20
CA GLU A 268 28.21 -10.37 2.21
C GLU A 268 27.84 -11.81 1.87
N LYS A 269 28.20 -12.78 2.71
CA LYS A 269 27.76 -14.16 2.56
C LYS A 269 26.29 -14.28 2.98
N ILE A 270 25.47 -14.92 2.15
CA ILE A 270 24.05 -15.15 2.44
C ILE A 270 23.95 -16.19 3.56
N LEU A 271 23.29 -15.80 4.65
CA LEU A 271 22.97 -16.66 5.79
C LEU A 271 21.55 -17.24 5.65
N SER A 272 20.60 -16.43 5.17
CA SER A 272 19.21 -16.85 4.96
C SER A 272 18.51 -16.03 3.87
N GLY A 273 17.51 -16.62 3.22
CA GLY A 273 16.73 -15.98 2.17
C GLY A 273 17.23 -16.30 0.75
N PRO A 274 16.70 -15.60 -0.29
CA PRO A 274 15.78 -14.47 -0.21
C PRO A 274 14.33 -14.88 0.07
N VAL A 275 13.61 -14.03 0.80
CA VAL A 275 12.17 -14.17 1.08
C VAL A 275 11.45 -12.91 0.64
N GLY A 276 10.29 -13.07 -0.01
CA GLY A 276 9.44 -11.97 -0.46
C GLY A 276 8.25 -11.73 0.45
N ASN A 277 7.07 -11.59 -0.18
CA ASN A 277 5.80 -11.52 0.55
C ASN A 277 5.51 -12.87 1.21
N SER A 278 5.42 -12.90 2.54
CA SER A 278 5.31 -14.12 3.34
C SER A 278 4.39 -13.91 4.56
N SER A 279 3.96 -15.01 5.15
CA SER A 279 3.22 -15.00 6.41
C SER A 279 4.15 -14.70 7.60
N VAL A 280 3.56 -14.39 8.77
CA VAL A 280 4.31 -14.19 10.03
C VAL A 280 5.12 -15.43 10.40
N GLU A 281 4.54 -16.62 10.22
CA GLU A 281 5.20 -17.90 10.52
C GLU A 281 6.41 -18.17 9.60
N GLU A 282 6.23 -18.02 8.29
CA GLU A 282 7.30 -18.15 7.30
C GLU A 282 8.44 -17.16 7.54
N PHE A 283 8.08 -15.92 7.87
CA PHE A 283 9.05 -14.88 8.17
C PHE A 283 9.81 -15.13 9.49
N SER A 284 9.12 -15.64 10.50
CA SER A 284 9.76 -16.05 11.75
C SER A 284 10.76 -17.20 11.54
N ASN A 285 10.39 -18.17 10.70
CA ASN A 285 11.30 -19.27 10.33
C ASN A 285 12.51 -18.76 9.54
N PHE A 286 12.31 -17.80 8.63
CA PHE A 286 13.40 -17.15 7.89
C PHE A 286 14.41 -16.44 8.82
N LEU A 287 13.96 -15.86 9.93
CA LEU A 287 14.85 -15.23 10.93
C LEU A 287 15.64 -16.26 11.76
N ASN A 288 15.26 -17.55 11.75
CA ASN A 288 15.93 -18.64 12.49
C ASN A 288 17.02 -19.36 11.65
N TYR A 289 17.73 -18.66 10.79
CA TYR A 289 18.76 -19.17 9.88
C TYR A 289 19.83 -20.03 10.52
#